data_8fafcdef63a6f17eee5e765d3530776f
#
_entry.id   8fafcdef63a6f17eee5e765d3530776f
#
_cell.length_a   1.000
_cell.length_b   1.000
_cell.length_c   1.000
_cell.angle_alpha   90.00
_cell.angle_beta   90.00
_cell.angle_gamma   90.00
#
_symmetry.space_group_name_H-M   'P 1'
#
loop_
_entity.id
_entity.type
_entity.pdbx_description
1 polymer ?
#
loop_
_entity_poly.entity_id
_entity_poly.type
_entity_poly.pdbx_seq_one_letter_code
_entity_poly.pdbx_strand_id
1 'polypeptide(L)'
;YDKEWDYKRTGAKVYSFQRAFGAGSKKIADSTGMALEDVEALSAAEDKRYPEIPAYYTDVTQQIKLNSTDGRTLPHPDHPGVICRLRTSSFRTPDGKVYCYVESPSPEYLVKRGILSSFSPTEIKNYVVQGTGGEWTKAAMYLVVRAFYARGNFAGFALLVNQVHDALYVDADDSVAFEAAALLHACMEAASDYMAYWFDWDLPLPVPSDTSWGASMMDEDKIPGINERAAVLRTELREQYMGGFKPSYLH
;
A
#
# COMPACT_ATOMS: atom_id res chain seq x y z
N TYR A 1 -6.78 20.86 -18.69
CA TYR A 1 -6.32 20.56 -17.31
C TYR A 1 -6.63 21.77 -16.43
N ASP A 2 -7.53 21.60 -15.46
CA ASP A 2 -7.97 22.69 -14.58
C ASP A 2 -7.09 22.73 -13.31
N LYS A 3 -6.21 23.74 -13.22
CA LYS A 3 -5.29 23.91 -12.08
C LYS A 3 -5.99 24.07 -10.74
N GLU A 4 -7.22 24.60 -10.73
CA GLU A 4 -8.00 24.74 -9.50
C GLU A 4 -8.45 23.37 -8.96
N TRP A 5 -8.85 22.45 -9.84
CA TRP A 5 -9.20 21.10 -9.45
C TRP A 5 -8.00 20.29 -8.99
N ASP A 6 -6.83 20.50 -9.57
CA ASP A 6 -5.60 19.85 -9.13
C ASP A 6 -5.18 20.28 -7.73
N TYR A 7 -5.32 21.58 -7.45
CA TYR A 7 -5.09 22.10 -6.10
C TYR A 7 -6.07 21.49 -5.07
N LYS A 8 -7.37 21.44 -5.40
CA LYS A 8 -8.40 20.82 -4.55
C LYS A 8 -8.12 19.32 -4.34
N ARG A 9 -7.75 18.62 -5.40
CA ARG A 9 -7.36 17.20 -5.34
C ARG A 9 -6.16 16.97 -4.43
N THR A 10 -5.14 17.82 -4.54
CA THR A 10 -3.94 17.74 -3.69
C THR A 10 -4.28 17.97 -2.23
N GLY A 11 -5.12 18.96 -1.92
CA GLY A 11 -5.62 19.20 -0.56
C GLY A 11 -6.42 18.02 0.01
N ALA A 12 -7.32 17.47 -0.79
CA ALA A 12 -8.09 16.28 -0.41
C ALA A 12 -7.20 15.05 -0.18
N LYS A 13 -6.16 14.88 -1.00
CA LYS A 13 -5.17 13.82 -0.83
C LYS A 13 -4.41 13.94 0.49
N VAL A 14 -3.95 15.15 0.84
CA VAL A 14 -3.26 15.42 2.11
C VAL A 14 -4.16 15.10 3.30
N TYR A 15 -5.42 15.55 3.28
CA TYR A 15 -6.42 15.22 4.30
C TYR A 15 -6.60 13.70 4.43
N SER A 16 -6.89 13.01 3.32
CA SER A 16 -7.19 11.57 3.31
C SER A 16 -6.01 10.73 3.81
N PHE A 17 -4.79 11.06 3.40
CA PHE A 17 -3.61 10.35 3.88
C PHE A 17 -3.37 10.57 5.39
N GLN A 18 -3.46 11.79 5.86
CA GLN A 18 -3.24 12.06 7.29
C GLN A 18 -4.29 11.35 8.14
N ARG A 19 -5.54 11.33 7.69
CA ARG A 19 -6.61 10.62 8.37
C ARG A 19 -6.41 9.11 8.34
N ALA A 20 -6.12 8.54 7.18
CA ALA A 20 -5.83 7.11 7.04
C ALA A 20 -4.70 6.65 7.96
N PHE A 21 -3.68 7.50 8.16
CA PHE A 21 -2.56 7.22 9.06
C PHE A 21 -2.83 7.58 10.52
N GLY A 22 -4.08 7.93 10.87
CA GLY A 22 -4.51 8.11 12.24
C GLY A 22 -4.17 9.47 12.85
N ALA A 23 -3.91 10.49 12.04
CA ALA A 23 -3.81 11.84 12.53
C ALA A 23 -5.17 12.30 13.09
N GLY A 24 -5.16 12.91 14.28
CA GLY A 24 -6.35 13.52 14.85
C GLY A 24 -6.75 14.80 14.12
N SER A 25 -8.05 15.19 14.22
CA SER A 25 -8.62 16.33 13.50
C SER A 25 -7.83 17.63 13.72
N LYS A 26 -7.34 17.88 14.94
CA LYS A 26 -6.53 19.06 15.23
C LYS A 26 -5.22 19.09 14.41
N LYS A 27 -4.50 17.96 14.34
CA LYS A 27 -3.26 17.88 13.55
C LYS A 27 -3.52 18.07 12.07
N ILE A 28 -4.64 17.55 11.57
CA ILE A 28 -5.07 17.73 10.18
C ILE A 28 -5.39 19.21 9.92
N ALA A 29 -6.16 19.85 10.79
CA ALA A 29 -6.47 21.26 10.70
C ALA A 29 -5.20 22.14 10.67
N ASP A 30 -4.28 21.92 11.62
CA ASP A 30 -3.03 22.65 11.71
C ASP A 30 -2.15 22.50 10.45
N SER A 31 -2.16 21.33 9.81
CA SER A 31 -1.32 21.05 8.64
C SER A 31 -1.93 21.44 7.30
N THR A 32 -3.27 21.47 7.21
CA THR A 32 -3.99 21.82 5.98
C THR A 32 -4.45 23.26 5.93
N GLY A 33 -4.46 23.96 7.08
CA GLY A 33 -5.04 25.29 7.23
C GLY A 33 -6.58 25.31 7.24
N MET A 34 -7.24 24.13 7.30
CA MET A 34 -8.70 24.03 7.41
C MET A 34 -9.17 24.37 8.83
N ALA A 35 -10.39 24.87 8.97
CA ALA A 35 -11.00 25.02 10.30
C ALA A 35 -11.20 23.63 10.96
N LEU A 36 -11.01 23.56 12.27
CA LEU A 36 -11.14 22.29 13.01
C LEU A 36 -12.54 21.69 12.86
N GLU A 37 -13.56 22.54 12.90
CA GLU A 37 -14.97 22.14 12.73
C GLU A 37 -15.23 21.50 11.36
N ASP A 38 -14.61 22.03 10.30
CA ASP A 38 -14.73 21.47 8.94
C ASP A 38 -14.04 20.09 8.86
N VAL A 39 -12.86 19.94 9.46
CA VAL A 39 -12.15 18.66 9.52
C VAL A 39 -12.95 17.62 10.30
N GLU A 40 -13.58 18.01 11.41
CA GLU A 40 -14.43 17.12 12.22
C GLU A 40 -15.70 16.71 11.46
N ALA A 41 -16.35 17.65 10.77
CA ALA A 41 -17.52 17.38 9.95
C ALA A 41 -17.19 16.44 8.77
N LEU A 42 -16.08 16.67 8.07
CA LEU A 42 -15.61 15.80 7.00
C LEU A 42 -15.29 14.40 7.53
N SER A 43 -14.61 14.30 8.67
CA SER A 43 -14.26 13.03 9.29
C SER A 43 -15.50 12.23 9.69
N ALA A 44 -16.51 12.87 10.27
CA ALA A 44 -17.78 12.23 10.61
C ALA A 44 -18.57 11.78 9.36
N ALA A 45 -18.54 12.58 8.30
CA ALA A 45 -19.17 12.21 7.03
C ALA A 45 -18.47 11.01 6.37
N GLU A 46 -17.15 10.93 6.43
CA GLU A 46 -16.35 9.82 5.92
C GLU A 46 -16.61 8.54 6.70
N ASP A 47 -16.62 8.59 8.03
CA ASP A 47 -16.92 7.42 8.88
C ASP A 47 -18.36 6.91 8.66
N LYS A 48 -19.29 7.80 8.38
CA LYS A 48 -20.65 7.42 8.02
C LYS A 48 -20.75 6.78 6.64
N ARG A 49 -19.92 7.24 5.70
CA ARG A 49 -19.90 6.73 4.32
C ARG A 49 -19.18 5.38 4.20
N TYR A 50 -18.14 5.18 5.01
CA TYR A 50 -17.28 4.00 4.99
C TYR A 50 -17.13 3.42 6.40
N PRO A 51 -18.20 2.91 7.01
CA PRO A 51 -18.19 2.43 8.39
C PRO A 51 -17.28 1.21 8.61
N GLU A 52 -16.95 0.50 7.53
CA GLU A 52 -16.06 -0.66 7.56
C GLU A 52 -14.61 -0.27 7.91
N ILE A 53 -14.16 0.94 7.56
CA ILE A 53 -12.79 1.39 7.82
C ILE A 53 -12.50 1.48 9.32
N PRO A 54 -13.28 2.23 10.15
CA PRO A 54 -13.06 2.27 11.58
C PRO A 54 -13.31 0.91 12.24
N ALA A 55 -14.24 0.10 11.74
CA ALA A 55 -14.49 -1.25 12.24
C ALA A 55 -13.27 -2.16 12.02
N TYR A 56 -12.70 -2.16 10.83
CA TYR A 56 -11.48 -2.90 10.50
C TYR A 56 -10.31 -2.52 11.42
N TYR A 57 -10.04 -1.22 11.60
CA TYR A 57 -8.95 -0.79 12.50
C TYR A 57 -9.19 -1.15 13.97
N THR A 58 -10.45 -1.18 14.39
CA THR A 58 -10.82 -1.63 15.74
C THR A 58 -10.50 -3.12 15.90
N ASP A 59 -10.89 -3.93 14.92
CA ASP A 59 -10.63 -5.36 14.91
C ASP A 59 -9.13 -5.68 14.90
N VAL A 60 -8.36 -5.09 13.98
CA VAL A 60 -6.89 -5.26 13.93
C VAL A 60 -6.24 -4.85 15.24
N THR A 61 -6.67 -3.73 15.84
CA THR A 61 -6.15 -3.28 17.13
C THR A 61 -6.44 -4.28 18.25
N GLN A 62 -7.63 -4.87 18.27
CA GLN A 62 -8.01 -5.90 19.24
C GLN A 62 -7.17 -7.18 19.05
N GLN A 63 -7.02 -7.65 17.81
CA GLN A 63 -6.20 -8.82 17.49
C GLN A 63 -4.74 -8.62 17.94
N ILE A 64 -4.13 -7.45 17.68
CA ILE A 64 -2.78 -7.11 18.12
C ILE A 64 -2.69 -7.17 19.66
N LYS A 65 -3.67 -6.61 20.37
CA LYS A 65 -3.69 -6.62 21.84
C LYS A 65 -3.88 -8.04 22.42
N LEU A 66 -4.78 -8.82 21.84
CA LEU A 66 -5.06 -10.20 22.29
C LEU A 66 -3.88 -11.13 22.06
N ASN A 67 -3.18 -10.97 20.94
CA ASN A 67 -2.01 -11.77 20.57
C ASN A 67 -0.70 -11.25 21.19
N SER A 68 -0.78 -10.23 22.05
CA SER A 68 0.41 -9.64 22.65
C SER A 68 1.01 -10.54 23.72
N THR A 69 2.33 -10.63 23.68
CA THR A 69 3.14 -11.35 24.68
C THR A 69 4.02 -10.35 25.43
N ASP A 70 4.43 -10.74 26.62
CA ASP A 70 5.33 -9.92 27.43
C ASP A 70 6.69 -9.72 26.76
N GLY A 71 7.11 -8.48 26.76
CA GLY A 71 8.40 -8.06 26.24
C GLY A 71 9.32 -7.55 27.36
N ARG A 72 10.27 -6.71 26.97
CA ARG A 72 11.22 -6.13 27.90
C ARG A 72 10.60 -5.05 28.79
N THR A 73 11.18 -4.85 29.98
CA THR A 73 10.88 -3.71 30.85
C THR A 73 11.96 -2.64 30.69
N LEU A 74 11.56 -1.37 30.80
CA LEU A 74 12.50 -0.25 30.83
C LEU A 74 11.91 0.92 31.64
N PRO A 75 12.77 1.81 32.19
CA PRO A 75 12.30 3.04 32.80
C PRO A 75 11.59 3.93 31.78
N HIS A 76 10.53 4.60 32.24
CA HIS A 76 9.87 5.60 31.40
C HIS A 76 10.79 6.81 31.18
N PRO A 77 11.01 7.28 29.94
CA PRO A 77 11.97 8.36 29.66
C PRO A 77 11.60 9.68 30.36
N ASP A 78 10.33 10.01 30.42
CA ASP A 78 9.83 11.30 30.90
C ASP A 78 9.23 11.23 32.33
N HIS A 79 9.14 10.05 32.95
CA HIS A 79 8.53 9.85 34.27
C HIS A 79 9.48 9.05 35.18
N PRO A 80 10.36 9.73 35.97
CA PRO A 80 11.27 9.06 36.88
C PRO A 80 10.56 8.14 37.86
N GLY A 81 11.08 6.92 38.04
CA GLY A 81 10.51 5.91 38.93
C GLY A 81 9.37 5.07 38.34
N VAL A 82 8.89 5.40 37.15
CA VAL A 82 7.91 4.60 36.41
C VAL A 82 8.62 3.57 35.55
N ILE A 83 8.22 2.31 35.66
CA ILE A 83 8.72 1.20 34.84
C ILE A 83 7.65 0.81 33.83
N CYS A 84 7.99 0.84 32.56
CA CYS A 84 7.15 0.38 31.45
C CYS A 84 7.43 -1.10 31.17
N ARG A 85 6.39 -1.90 31.02
CA ARG A 85 6.46 -3.26 30.51
C ARG A 85 5.98 -3.24 29.06
N LEU A 86 6.90 -3.41 28.11
CA LEU A 86 6.60 -3.33 26.68
C LEU A 86 6.19 -4.70 26.17
N ARG A 87 4.95 -4.81 25.69
CA ARG A 87 4.48 -6.03 25.05
C ARG A 87 4.90 -6.03 23.57
N THR A 88 5.00 -7.23 23.02
CA THR A 88 5.20 -7.45 21.59
C THR A 88 4.01 -8.19 21.02
N SER A 89 3.69 -7.94 19.77
CA SER A 89 2.61 -8.62 19.06
C SER A 89 2.93 -8.75 17.57
N SER A 90 2.14 -9.54 16.87
CA SER A 90 2.25 -9.68 15.43
C SER A 90 0.87 -9.81 14.78
N PHE A 91 0.81 -9.40 13.52
CA PHE A 91 -0.32 -9.59 12.65
C PHE A 91 0.17 -10.24 11.34
N ARG A 92 -0.54 -11.26 10.87
CA ARG A 92 -0.19 -11.98 9.64
C ARG A 92 -1.21 -11.70 8.56
N THR A 93 -0.74 -11.36 7.37
CA THR A 93 -1.54 -11.17 6.17
C THR A 93 -1.80 -12.51 5.45
N PRO A 94 -2.79 -12.59 4.52
CA PRO A 94 -3.11 -13.81 3.79
C PRO A 94 -1.92 -14.40 3.02
N ASP A 95 -1.04 -13.57 2.47
CA ASP A 95 0.20 -13.99 1.79
C ASP A 95 1.30 -14.49 2.75
N GLY A 96 1.02 -14.47 4.05
CA GLY A 96 1.92 -14.97 5.07
C GLY A 96 2.93 -13.97 5.63
N LYS A 97 2.93 -12.72 5.17
CA LYS A 97 3.76 -11.66 5.74
C LYS A 97 3.40 -11.38 7.19
N VAL A 98 4.40 -11.17 8.02
CA VAL A 98 4.22 -10.88 9.45
C VAL A 98 4.64 -9.45 9.75
N TYR A 99 3.70 -8.66 10.26
CA TYR A 99 3.98 -7.36 10.84
C TYR A 99 4.20 -7.50 12.33
N CYS A 100 5.32 -7.02 12.84
CA CYS A 100 5.67 -7.04 14.26
C CYS A 100 5.42 -5.66 14.87
N TYR A 101 4.78 -5.67 16.03
CA TYR A 101 4.47 -4.48 16.81
C TYR A 101 5.14 -4.56 18.17
N VAL A 102 5.68 -3.46 18.64
CA VAL A 102 6.28 -3.35 19.97
C VAL A 102 5.68 -2.13 20.67
N GLU A 103 5.21 -2.30 21.91
CA GLU A 103 4.78 -1.14 22.70
C GLU A 103 5.94 -0.21 22.98
N SER A 104 5.65 1.07 23.01
CA SER A 104 6.55 2.13 23.46
C SER A 104 6.02 2.77 24.77
N PRO A 105 6.87 3.45 25.56
CA PRO A 105 6.40 4.26 26.66
C PRO A 105 5.33 5.24 26.21
N SER A 106 4.26 5.33 26.98
CA SER A 106 3.09 6.13 26.59
C SER A 106 3.34 7.62 26.80
N PRO A 107 2.76 8.50 25.96
CA PRO A 107 2.81 9.94 26.20
C PRO A 107 2.05 10.32 27.48
N GLU A 108 2.38 11.48 28.03
CA GLU A 108 1.91 11.96 29.34
C GLU A 108 0.38 11.84 29.55
N TYR A 109 -0.41 12.13 28.52
CA TYR A 109 -1.88 12.06 28.62
C TYR A 109 -2.41 10.64 28.82
N LEU A 110 -1.69 9.60 28.38
CA LEU A 110 -2.00 8.20 28.64
C LEU A 110 -1.48 7.76 30.01
N VAL A 111 -0.28 8.21 30.39
CA VAL A 111 0.30 7.93 31.71
C VAL A 111 -0.62 8.46 32.81
N LYS A 112 -1.19 9.64 32.67
CA LYS A 112 -2.21 10.20 33.58
C LYS A 112 -3.47 9.33 33.73
N ARG A 113 -3.73 8.44 32.75
CA ARG A 113 -4.84 7.46 32.77
C ARG A 113 -4.39 6.07 33.24
N GLY A 114 -3.15 5.94 33.71
CA GLY A 114 -2.58 4.67 34.17
C GLY A 114 -2.09 3.73 33.06
N ILE A 115 -2.00 4.23 31.82
CA ILE A 115 -1.51 3.47 30.67
C ILE A 115 -0.04 3.82 30.47
N LEU A 116 0.86 2.97 30.95
CA LEU A 116 2.29 3.24 30.96
C LEU A 116 3.02 2.92 29.65
N SER A 117 2.45 2.00 28.85
CA SER A 117 2.92 1.61 27.53
C SER A 117 1.77 1.39 26.58
N SER A 118 1.97 1.59 25.30
CA SER A 118 0.94 1.38 24.29
C SER A 118 1.55 1.07 22.91
N PHE A 119 0.81 0.29 22.11
CA PHE A 119 1.09 0.15 20.69
C PHE A 119 0.79 1.47 19.95
N SER A 120 1.60 1.82 18.99
CA SER A 120 1.39 3.01 18.16
C SER A 120 0.15 2.85 17.26
N PRO A 121 -0.90 3.67 17.41
CA PRO A 121 -2.05 3.62 16.51
C PRO A 121 -1.69 3.90 15.05
N THR A 122 -0.68 4.73 14.83
CA THR A 122 -0.17 5.06 13.50
C THR A 122 0.47 3.84 12.82
N GLU A 123 1.30 3.08 13.55
CA GLU A 123 1.90 1.85 13.02
C GLU A 123 0.84 0.80 12.71
N ILE A 124 -0.14 0.62 13.61
CA ILE A 124 -1.24 -0.35 13.39
C ILE A 124 -1.99 -0.04 12.10
N LYS A 125 -2.32 1.24 11.87
CA LYS A 125 -3.04 1.65 10.66
C LYS A 125 -2.18 1.60 9.41
N ASN A 126 -0.92 2.03 9.53
CA ASN A 126 -0.05 2.28 8.40
C ASN A 126 0.59 0.99 7.85
N TYR A 127 1.08 0.11 8.72
CA TYR A 127 1.82 -1.08 8.32
C TYR A 127 1.02 -1.99 7.39
N VAL A 128 -0.24 -2.24 7.71
CA VAL A 128 -1.09 -3.11 6.89
C VAL A 128 -1.36 -2.46 5.53
N VAL A 129 -1.73 -1.17 5.49
CA VAL A 129 -2.07 -0.48 4.24
C VAL A 129 -0.85 -0.32 3.32
N GLN A 130 0.23 0.25 3.83
CA GLN A 130 1.46 0.44 3.03
C GLN A 130 2.12 -0.89 2.67
N GLY A 131 2.09 -1.82 3.60
CA GLY A 131 2.65 -3.13 3.37
C GLY A 131 1.90 -3.93 2.31
N THR A 132 0.57 -3.80 2.24
CA THR A 132 -0.24 -4.38 1.16
C THR A 132 0.24 -3.86 -0.19
N GLY A 133 0.42 -2.56 -0.36
CA GLY A 133 1.00 -2.00 -1.59
C GLY A 133 2.36 -2.62 -1.93
N GLY A 134 3.23 -2.81 -0.93
CA GLY A 134 4.52 -3.48 -1.11
C GLY A 134 4.40 -4.94 -1.54
N GLU A 135 3.40 -5.70 -1.06
CA GLU A 135 3.17 -7.08 -1.49
C GLU A 135 2.67 -7.13 -2.95
N TRP A 136 1.80 -6.21 -3.36
CA TRP A 136 1.38 -6.08 -4.76
C TRP A 136 2.57 -5.80 -5.69
N THR A 137 3.46 -4.88 -5.31
CA THR A 137 4.67 -4.60 -6.09
C THR A 137 5.58 -5.82 -6.20
N LYS A 138 5.72 -6.62 -5.15
CA LYS A 138 6.48 -7.87 -5.19
C LYS A 138 5.84 -8.91 -6.09
N ALA A 139 4.51 -9.04 -6.06
CA ALA A 139 3.78 -9.92 -6.97
C ALA A 139 3.98 -9.48 -8.43
N ALA A 140 3.88 -8.17 -8.70
CA ALA A 140 4.18 -7.61 -10.01
C ALA A 140 5.60 -7.91 -10.46
N MET A 141 6.59 -7.68 -9.60
CA MET A 141 8.00 -7.96 -9.88
C MET A 141 8.23 -9.46 -10.17
N TYR A 142 7.60 -10.36 -9.41
CA TYR A 142 7.65 -11.79 -9.68
C TYR A 142 7.12 -12.11 -11.08
N LEU A 143 5.97 -11.56 -11.45
CA LEU A 143 5.37 -11.75 -12.78
C LEU A 143 6.27 -11.20 -13.89
N VAL A 144 6.82 -9.99 -13.70
CA VAL A 144 7.75 -9.38 -14.66
C VAL A 144 8.96 -10.28 -14.88
N VAL A 145 9.64 -10.69 -13.83
CA VAL A 145 10.82 -11.56 -13.94
C VAL A 145 10.47 -12.86 -14.67
N ARG A 146 9.36 -13.51 -14.32
CA ARG A 146 8.94 -14.77 -14.95
C ARG A 146 8.54 -14.58 -16.41
N ALA A 147 7.77 -13.56 -16.72
CA ALA A 147 7.26 -13.29 -18.07
C ALA A 147 8.37 -12.83 -19.03
N PHE A 148 9.30 -12.02 -18.57
CA PHE A 148 10.47 -11.59 -19.34
C PHE A 148 11.41 -12.77 -19.59
N TYR A 149 11.72 -13.55 -18.55
CA TYR A 149 12.55 -14.73 -18.69
C TYR A 149 11.96 -15.75 -19.66
N ALA A 150 10.64 -16.02 -19.59
CA ALA A 150 9.96 -16.92 -20.51
C ALA A 150 10.03 -16.47 -21.99
N ARG A 151 10.25 -15.18 -22.23
CA ARG A 151 10.47 -14.57 -23.56
C ARG A 151 11.95 -14.38 -23.90
N GLY A 152 12.86 -15.02 -23.16
CA GLY A 152 14.31 -14.88 -23.32
C GLY A 152 14.79 -13.43 -23.11
N ASN A 153 14.11 -12.67 -22.23
CA ASN A 153 14.34 -11.23 -22.03
C ASN A 153 14.36 -10.46 -23.35
N PHE A 154 13.46 -10.82 -24.29
CA PHE A 154 13.42 -10.27 -25.65
C PHE A 154 14.76 -10.42 -26.40
N ALA A 155 15.32 -11.65 -26.38
CA ALA A 155 16.67 -11.95 -26.87
C ALA A 155 17.78 -11.17 -26.13
N GLY A 156 17.56 -10.80 -24.87
CA GLY A 156 18.50 -10.01 -24.07
C GLY A 156 18.32 -8.48 -24.22
N PHE A 157 17.35 -8.03 -25.02
CA PHE A 157 17.12 -6.60 -25.30
C PHE A 157 16.19 -5.90 -24.29
N ALA A 158 15.64 -6.59 -23.31
CA ALA A 158 14.87 -5.95 -22.24
C ALA A 158 15.09 -6.61 -20.89
N LEU A 159 15.43 -5.82 -19.88
CA LEU A 159 15.77 -6.30 -18.55
C LEU A 159 15.08 -5.46 -17.46
N LEU A 160 14.54 -6.12 -16.43
CA LEU A 160 14.16 -5.45 -15.20
C LEU A 160 15.43 -5.01 -14.46
N VAL A 161 15.61 -3.70 -14.27
CA VAL A 161 16.86 -3.14 -13.73
C VAL A 161 16.71 -2.48 -12.37
N ASN A 162 15.52 -2.03 -12.01
CA ASN A 162 15.32 -1.35 -10.72
C ASN A 162 13.87 -1.46 -10.22
N GLN A 163 13.72 -1.25 -8.90
CA GLN A 163 12.43 -1.10 -8.23
C GLN A 163 12.55 0.02 -7.20
N VAL A 164 11.67 1.00 -7.27
CA VAL A 164 11.62 2.13 -6.33
C VAL A 164 10.18 2.29 -5.84
N HIS A 165 9.95 2.00 -4.55
CA HIS A 165 8.62 1.99 -3.94
C HIS A 165 7.65 1.05 -4.68
N ASP A 166 6.67 1.60 -5.37
CA ASP A 166 5.63 0.91 -6.15
C ASP A 166 5.89 0.93 -7.67
N ALA A 167 7.03 1.45 -8.11
CA ALA A 167 7.43 1.50 -9.51
C ALA A 167 8.50 0.47 -9.86
N LEU A 168 8.37 -0.13 -11.04
CA LEU A 168 9.35 -1.05 -11.63
C LEU A 168 9.95 -0.40 -12.89
N TYR A 169 11.25 -0.58 -13.08
CA TYR A 169 12.01 0.00 -14.18
C TYR A 169 12.62 -1.09 -15.05
N VAL A 170 12.38 -0.98 -16.34
CA VAL A 170 12.91 -1.88 -17.37
C VAL A 170 13.80 -1.08 -18.29
N ASP A 171 15.01 -1.55 -18.53
CA ASP A 171 15.87 -1.07 -19.59
C ASP A 171 15.60 -1.91 -20.84
N ALA A 172 15.26 -1.25 -21.96
CA ALA A 172 14.89 -1.92 -23.20
C ALA A 172 15.43 -1.21 -24.42
N ASP A 173 15.91 -1.98 -25.38
CA ASP A 173 16.26 -1.50 -26.72
C ASP A 173 15.00 -0.99 -27.45
N ASP A 174 15.13 0.07 -28.23
CA ASP A 174 14.02 0.69 -28.96
C ASP A 174 13.23 -0.29 -29.83
N SER A 175 13.89 -1.33 -30.36
CA SER A 175 13.25 -2.35 -31.21
C SER A 175 12.24 -3.23 -30.47
N VAL A 176 12.31 -3.30 -29.14
CA VAL A 176 11.42 -4.11 -28.29
C VAL A 176 10.71 -3.27 -27.22
N ALA A 177 10.98 -1.98 -27.13
CA ALA A 177 10.53 -1.11 -26.04
C ALA A 177 9.01 -1.13 -25.86
N PHE A 178 8.22 -1.07 -26.93
CA PHE A 178 6.75 -1.11 -26.84
C PHE A 178 6.23 -2.41 -26.25
N GLU A 179 6.70 -3.56 -26.72
CA GLU A 179 6.26 -4.87 -26.22
C GLU A 179 6.75 -5.12 -24.78
N ALA A 180 7.96 -4.67 -24.44
CA ALA A 180 8.47 -4.74 -23.09
C ALA A 180 7.67 -3.86 -22.12
N ALA A 181 7.34 -2.65 -22.52
CA ALA A 181 6.49 -1.74 -21.74
C ALA A 181 5.07 -2.28 -21.56
N ALA A 182 4.47 -2.82 -22.61
CA ALA A 182 3.14 -3.43 -22.55
C ALA A 182 3.12 -4.67 -21.64
N LEU A 183 4.17 -5.47 -21.67
CA LEU A 183 4.31 -6.63 -20.78
C LEU A 183 4.51 -6.20 -19.31
N LEU A 184 5.33 -5.17 -19.07
CA LEU A 184 5.50 -4.59 -17.73
C LEU A 184 4.16 -4.09 -17.19
N HIS A 185 3.42 -3.30 -17.98
CA HIS A 185 2.10 -2.80 -17.62
C HIS A 185 1.12 -3.94 -17.28
N ALA A 186 1.06 -4.97 -18.13
CA ALA A 186 0.23 -6.15 -17.92
C ALA A 186 0.59 -6.89 -16.62
N CYS A 187 1.87 -7.03 -16.30
CA CYS A 187 2.33 -7.67 -15.08
C CYS A 187 1.98 -6.86 -13.82
N MET A 188 2.10 -5.53 -13.89
CA MET A 188 1.72 -4.64 -12.79
C MET A 188 0.24 -4.78 -12.46
N GLU A 189 -0.64 -4.76 -13.45
CA GLU A 189 -2.07 -4.94 -13.24
C GLU A 189 -2.47 -6.37 -12.88
N ALA A 190 -1.77 -7.38 -13.42
CA ALA A 190 -2.01 -8.79 -13.11
C ALA A 190 -1.58 -9.18 -11.68
N ALA A 191 -0.85 -8.31 -10.98
CA ALA A 191 -0.46 -8.55 -9.59
C ALA A 191 -1.67 -8.79 -8.69
N SER A 192 -2.77 -8.06 -8.89
CA SER A 192 -4.03 -8.27 -8.16
C SER A 192 -4.62 -9.66 -8.43
N ASP A 193 -4.62 -10.09 -9.68
CA ASP A 193 -5.11 -11.40 -10.09
C ASP A 193 -4.27 -12.52 -9.46
N TYR A 194 -2.96 -12.30 -9.40
CA TYR A 194 -2.00 -13.22 -8.79
C TYR A 194 -2.22 -13.36 -7.27
N MET A 195 -2.42 -12.24 -6.57
CA MET A 195 -2.68 -12.23 -5.13
C MET A 195 -4.00 -12.92 -4.80
N ALA A 196 -5.05 -12.70 -5.60
CA ALA A 196 -6.33 -13.38 -5.45
C ALA A 196 -6.22 -14.89 -5.67
N TYR A 197 -5.54 -15.30 -6.73
CA TYR A 197 -5.42 -16.71 -7.09
C TYR A 197 -4.59 -17.55 -6.11
N TRP A 198 -3.43 -17.02 -5.68
CA TRP A 198 -2.49 -17.78 -4.85
C TRP A 198 -2.70 -17.64 -3.35
N PHE A 199 -3.29 -16.51 -2.92
CA PHE A 199 -3.39 -16.17 -1.50
C PHE A 199 -4.82 -15.92 -1.02
N ASP A 200 -5.81 -16.13 -1.89
CA ASP A 200 -7.23 -15.82 -1.61
C ASP A 200 -7.42 -14.38 -1.11
N TRP A 201 -6.58 -13.48 -1.63
CA TRP A 201 -6.61 -12.05 -1.29
C TRP A 201 -7.17 -11.26 -2.46
N ASP A 202 -8.48 -11.43 -2.68
CA ASP A 202 -9.20 -10.80 -3.78
C ASP A 202 -9.60 -9.36 -3.41
N LEU A 203 -9.23 -8.41 -4.28
CA LEU A 203 -9.69 -7.04 -4.20
C LEU A 203 -10.90 -6.85 -5.12
N PRO A 204 -11.98 -6.22 -4.63
CA PRO A 204 -13.18 -6.01 -5.44
C PRO A 204 -13.00 -4.99 -6.56
N LEU A 205 -11.85 -4.33 -6.63
CA LEU A 205 -11.50 -3.30 -7.61
C LEU A 205 -10.16 -3.62 -8.27
N PRO A 206 -10.00 -3.32 -9.57
CA PRO A 206 -8.71 -3.44 -10.23
C PRO A 206 -7.71 -2.42 -9.65
N VAL A 207 -6.44 -2.80 -9.60
CA VAL A 207 -5.35 -1.88 -9.30
C VAL A 207 -4.74 -1.44 -10.63
N PRO A 208 -5.02 -0.22 -11.09
CA PRO A 208 -4.50 0.27 -12.36
C PRO A 208 -3.00 0.54 -12.28
N SER A 209 -2.31 0.38 -13.39
CA SER A 209 -0.92 0.80 -13.58
C SER A 209 -0.84 1.98 -14.54
N ASP A 210 0.17 2.80 -14.38
CA ASP A 210 0.54 3.84 -15.33
C ASP A 210 1.97 3.55 -15.82
N THR A 211 2.17 3.50 -17.13
CA THR A 211 3.47 3.16 -17.72
C THR A 211 3.87 4.23 -18.72
N SER A 212 5.07 4.71 -18.57
CA SER A 212 5.70 5.71 -19.43
C SER A 212 7.06 5.19 -19.91
N TRP A 213 7.62 5.81 -20.92
CA TRP A 213 8.97 5.55 -21.40
C TRP A 213 9.76 6.83 -21.62
N GLY A 214 11.07 6.70 -21.81
CA GLY A 214 11.97 7.83 -22.11
C GLY A 214 13.41 7.37 -22.13
N ALA A 215 14.30 8.26 -22.50
CA ALA A 215 15.74 8.00 -22.54
C ALA A 215 16.35 7.91 -21.11
N SER A 216 15.64 8.35 -20.12
CA SER A 216 16.05 8.31 -18.71
C SER A 216 14.86 8.11 -17.78
N MET A 217 15.13 7.76 -16.51
CA MET A 217 14.12 7.64 -15.46
C MET A 217 13.39 8.97 -15.12
N MET A 218 13.82 10.08 -15.71
CA MET A 218 13.21 11.40 -15.52
C MET A 218 12.23 11.74 -16.65
N ASP A 219 12.18 10.93 -17.68
CA ASP A 219 11.30 11.13 -18.83
C ASP A 219 10.02 10.30 -18.61
N GLU A 220 8.87 10.88 -18.89
CA GLU A 220 7.56 10.25 -18.67
C GLU A 220 6.65 10.44 -19.88
N ASP A 221 7.14 10.06 -21.06
CA ASP A 221 6.34 10.13 -22.27
C ASP A 221 5.28 9.04 -22.30
N LYS A 222 4.06 9.42 -22.66
CA LYS A 222 2.94 8.47 -22.79
C LYS A 222 3.17 7.51 -23.96
N ILE A 223 2.74 6.27 -23.77
CA ILE A 223 2.86 5.20 -24.77
C ILE A 223 1.48 4.96 -25.40
N PRO A 224 1.22 5.45 -26.63
CA PRO A 224 -0.07 5.22 -27.29
C PRO A 224 -0.34 3.73 -27.53
N GLY A 225 -1.57 3.28 -27.28
CA GLY A 225 -2.00 1.89 -27.52
C GLY A 225 -1.50 0.86 -26.49
N ILE A 226 -0.84 1.29 -25.41
CA ILE A 226 -0.28 0.38 -24.42
C ILE A 226 -1.36 -0.41 -23.69
N ASN A 227 -2.48 0.22 -23.34
CA ASN A 227 -3.54 -0.41 -22.55
C ASN A 227 -4.21 -1.55 -23.31
N GLU A 228 -4.46 -1.39 -24.60
CA GLU A 228 -5.03 -2.42 -25.46
C GLU A 228 -4.11 -3.63 -25.58
N ARG A 229 -2.81 -3.38 -25.77
CA ARG A 229 -1.82 -4.45 -25.84
C ARG A 229 -1.64 -5.13 -24.48
N ALA A 230 -1.57 -4.38 -23.42
CA ALA A 230 -1.43 -4.90 -22.05
C ALA A 230 -2.65 -5.77 -21.64
N ALA A 231 -3.86 -5.41 -22.05
CA ALA A 231 -5.05 -6.22 -21.77
C ALA A 231 -4.97 -7.62 -22.38
N VAL A 232 -4.44 -7.74 -23.60
CA VAL A 232 -4.18 -9.05 -24.24
C VAL A 232 -3.14 -9.83 -23.44
N LEU A 233 -1.99 -9.20 -23.15
CA LEU A 233 -0.91 -9.83 -22.39
C LEU A 233 -1.33 -10.23 -20.99
N ARG A 234 -2.17 -9.46 -20.31
CA ARG A 234 -2.74 -9.80 -19.00
C ARG A 234 -3.57 -11.08 -19.07
N THR A 235 -4.34 -11.28 -20.15
CA THR A 235 -5.06 -12.53 -20.37
C THR A 235 -4.12 -13.72 -20.54
N GLU A 236 -3.04 -13.56 -21.31
CA GLU A 236 -2.01 -14.58 -21.45
C GLU A 236 -1.33 -14.92 -20.10
N LEU A 237 -1.05 -13.91 -19.27
CA LEU A 237 -0.47 -14.09 -17.93
C LEU A 237 -1.41 -14.88 -17.00
N ARG A 238 -2.72 -14.61 -17.04
CA ARG A 238 -3.72 -15.40 -16.28
C ARG A 238 -3.72 -16.87 -16.70
N GLU A 239 -3.73 -17.14 -18.00
CA GLU A 239 -3.66 -18.51 -18.51
C GLU A 239 -2.36 -19.21 -18.09
N GLN A 240 -1.22 -18.53 -18.22
CA GLN A 240 0.09 -19.10 -17.97
C GLN A 240 0.41 -19.33 -16.49
N TYR A 241 0.01 -18.39 -15.62
CA TYR A 241 0.44 -18.38 -14.21
C TYR A 241 -0.68 -18.59 -13.19
N MET A 242 -1.93 -18.53 -13.61
CA MET A 242 -3.12 -18.55 -12.74
C MET A 242 -4.23 -19.47 -13.25
N GLY A 243 -3.93 -20.39 -14.19
CA GLY A 243 -4.92 -21.36 -14.69
C GLY A 243 -6.18 -20.75 -15.28
N GLY A 244 -6.11 -19.55 -15.86
CA GLY A 244 -7.26 -18.84 -16.42
C GLY A 244 -8.16 -18.18 -15.37
N PHE A 245 -7.67 -17.93 -14.16
CA PHE A 245 -8.41 -17.29 -13.07
C PHE A 245 -9.06 -15.98 -13.49
N LYS A 246 -10.30 -15.77 -13.06
CA LYS A 246 -11.05 -14.52 -13.27
C LYS A 246 -11.32 -13.88 -11.90
N PRO A 247 -10.78 -12.69 -11.63
CA PRO A 247 -11.03 -11.99 -10.38
C PRO A 247 -12.47 -11.50 -10.27
N SER A 248 -12.93 -11.25 -9.04
CA SER A 248 -14.34 -10.91 -8.73
C SER A 248 -14.82 -9.63 -9.43
N TYR A 249 -13.95 -8.66 -9.67
CA TYR A 249 -14.32 -7.41 -10.36
C TYR A 249 -14.58 -7.56 -11.87
N LEU A 250 -14.38 -8.76 -12.44
CA LEU A 250 -14.75 -9.07 -13.83
C LEU A 250 -16.15 -9.73 -13.94
N HIS A 251 -16.82 -9.93 -12.83
CA HIS A 251 -18.18 -10.44 -12.73
C HIS A 251 -19.14 -9.33 -12.33
#